data_65a197ba24e0406d77bab2b4b8edcce4
#
_entry.id   65a197ba24e0406d77bab2b4b8edcce4
#
_cell.length_a   1.000
_cell.length_b   1.000
_cell.length_c   1.000
_cell.angle_alpha   90.00
_cell.angle_beta   90.00
_cell.angle_gamma   90.00
#
_symmetry.space_group_name_H-M   'P 1'
#
loop_
_entity.id
_entity.type
_entity.pdbx_description
1 polymer ?
#
loop_
_entity_poly.entity_id
_entity_poly.type
_entity_poly.pdbx_seq_one_letter_code
_entity_poly.pdbx_strand_id
1 'polypeptide(L)'
;GFLEAVFVSPPVRVPGTAVFLAAEAGLTPNALMHNLKHNKVLHEHNLFVTVTHHEVPWVGFKDRIEMESLGHDCWAVTLNFGFKNDPDVPDALKLLEGRGVPLEDMATSYFLSRDIVIPTLGAGMPMWREKLFASMHRNAAAAADFLNLPTNRIVELGAKVDEAIATVVGLRGRSR
;
A
#
# COMPACT_ATOMS: atom_id res chain seq x y z
N GLY A 1 -5.94 -3.54 19.35
CA GLY A 1 -5.64 -2.84 18.09
C GLY A 1 -6.75 -2.98 17.06
N PHE A 2 -6.61 -2.35 15.87
CA PHE A 2 -7.63 -2.40 14.81
C PHE A 2 -7.98 -3.83 14.38
N LEU A 3 -6.97 -4.66 14.14
CA LEU A 3 -7.18 -6.07 13.76
C LEU A 3 -7.95 -6.85 14.82
N GLU A 4 -7.66 -6.67 16.10
CA GLU A 4 -8.41 -7.30 17.17
C GLU A 4 -9.90 -6.95 17.12
N ALA A 5 -10.22 -5.68 16.85
CA ALA A 5 -11.61 -5.25 16.70
C ALA A 5 -12.30 -5.90 15.48
N VAL A 6 -11.58 -6.04 14.36
CA VAL A 6 -12.07 -6.74 13.16
C VAL A 6 -12.35 -8.21 13.45
N PHE A 7 -11.50 -8.87 14.25
CA PHE A 7 -11.64 -10.29 14.54
C PHE A 7 -12.60 -10.62 15.70
N VAL A 8 -13.15 -9.62 16.39
CA VAL A 8 -14.32 -9.83 17.29
C VAL A 8 -15.55 -10.30 16.50
N SER A 9 -15.72 -9.80 15.26
CA SER A 9 -16.71 -10.30 14.30
C SER A 9 -16.00 -10.56 12.98
N PRO A 10 -15.38 -11.73 12.83
CA PRO A 10 -14.47 -11.99 11.72
C PRO A 10 -15.19 -11.91 10.37
N PRO A 11 -14.61 -11.20 9.40
CA PRO A 11 -15.16 -11.14 8.04
C PRO A 11 -15.03 -12.50 7.36
N VAL A 12 -15.81 -12.68 6.32
CA VAL A 12 -15.70 -13.88 5.46
C VAL A 12 -14.30 -13.93 4.84
N ARG A 13 -13.65 -15.09 4.92
CA ARG A 13 -12.36 -15.32 4.27
C ARG A 13 -12.57 -15.83 2.84
N VAL A 14 -11.81 -15.27 1.93
CA VAL A 14 -11.76 -15.71 0.53
C VAL A 14 -10.37 -16.26 0.22
N PRO A 15 -10.25 -17.28 -0.66
CA PRO A 15 -8.96 -17.87 -0.98
C PRO A 15 -7.95 -16.86 -1.56
N GLY A 16 -6.68 -17.14 -1.32
CA GLY A 16 -5.56 -16.38 -1.89
C GLY A 16 -4.95 -15.35 -0.94
N THR A 17 -4.06 -14.55 -1.51
CA THR A 17 -3.28 -13.54 -0.79
C THR A 17 -3.67 -12.13 -1.26
N ALA A 18 -3.93 -11.24 -0.32
CA ALA A 18 -4.13 -9.82 -0.57
C ALA A 18 -2.90 -9.02 -0.12
N VAL A 19 -2.41 -8.17 -0.99
CA VAL A 19 -1.35 -7.20 -0.72
C VAL A 19 -1.98 -5.82 -0.67
N PHE A 20 -2.10 -5.24 0.53
CA PHE A 20 -2.61 -3.89 0.73
C PHE A 20 -1.45 -2.91 0.84
N LEU A 21 -1.31 -2.00 -0.10
CA LEU A 21 -0.28 -0.97 -0.04
C LEU A 21 -0.69 0.13 0.95
N ALA A 22 0.22 0.45 1.86
CA ALA A 22 0.07 1.46 2.89
C ALA A 22 1.01 2.64 2.64
N ALA A 23 0.55 3.84 2.98
CA ALA A 23 1.37 5.05 2.87
C ALA A 23 2.51 5.06 3.88
N GLU A 24 2.25 4.58 5.10
CA GLU A 24 3.20 4.58 6.21
C GLU A 24 3.16 3.26 6.97
N ALA A 25 4.31 2.85 7.51
CA ALA A 25 4.40 1.66 8.34
C ALA A 25 3.62 1.84 9.65
N GLY A 26 2.97 0.78 10.08
CA GLY A 26 2.19 0.77 11.33
C GLY A 26 0.79 1.39 11.22
N LEU A 27 0.45 2.03 10.09
CA LEU A 27 -0.90 2.50 9.83
C LEU A 27 -1.73 1.41 9.14
N THR A 28 -3.04 1.42 9.44
CA THR A 28 -3.98 0.56 8.73
C THR A 28 -4.16 1.07 7.30
N PRO A 29 -3.92 0.23 6.27
CA PRO A 29 -4.07 0.66 4.88
C PRO A 29 -5.51 1.12 4.59
N ASN A 30 -5.66 2.29 3.95
CA ASN A 30 -6.99 2.79 3.56
C ASN A 30 -7.72 1.81 2.64
N ALA A 31 -7.01 1.14 1.75
CA ALA A 31 -7.58 0.10 0.90
C ALA A 31 -8.19 -1.06 1.70
N LEU A 32 -7.56 -1.47 2.81
CA LEU A 32 -8.12 -2.47 3.72
C LEU A 32 -9.42 -1.98 4.36
N MET A 33 -9.43 -0.73 4.85
CA MET A 33 -10.63 -0.13 5.45
C MET A 33 -11.80 -0.10 4.48
N HIS A 34 -11.54 0.32 3.23
CA HIS A 34 -12.55 0.32 2.17
C HIS A 34 -13.03 -1.08 1.82
N ASN A 35 -12.11 -2.04 1.71
CA ASN A 35 -12.47 -3.43 1.43
C ASN A 35 -13.35 -4.04 2.52
N LEU A 36 -13.02 -3.84 3.78
CA LEU A 36 -13.82 -4.31 4.90
C LEU A 36 -15.19 -3.64 4.98
N LYS A 37 -15.25 -2.32 4.75
CA LYS A 37 -16.49 -1.55 4.81
C LYS A 37 -17.48 -1.97 3.71
N HIS A 38 -17.00 -2.15 2.50
CA HIS A 38 -17.85 -2.35 1.32
C HIS A 38 -18.04 -3.82 0.96
N ASN A 39 -16.97 -4.60 0.99
CA ASN A 39 -16.99 -6.01 0.59
C ASN A 39 -17.18 -6.97 1.76
N LYS A 40 -16.81 -6.56 3.00
CA LYS A 40 -16.90 -7.35 4.24
C LYS A 40 -16.15 -8.70 4.16
N VAL A 41 -15.09 -8.74 3.37
CA VAL A 41 -14.26 -9.94 3.16
C VAL A 41 -12.79 -9.62 3.45
N LEU A 42 -12.05 -10.65 3.85
CA LEU A 42 -10.58 -10.67 3.89
C LEU A 42 -10.09 -11.90 3.12
N HIS A 43 -8.89 -11.81 2.57
CA HIS A 43 -8.24 -12.98 2.01
C HIS A 43 -7.73 -13.91 3.13
N GLU A 44 -7.42 -15.14 2.78
CA GLU A 44 -6.80 -16.08 3.73
C GLU A 44 -5.49 -15.51 4.25
N HIS A 45 -4.70 -14.90 3.38
CA HIS A 45 -3.44 -14.27 3.74
C HIS A 45 -3.44 -12.78 3.36
N ASN A 46 -3.02 -11.91 4.29
CA ASN A 46 -3.07 -10.47 4.10
C ASN A 46 -1.72 -9.83 4.43
N LEU A 47 -1.12 -9.17 3.47
CA LEU A 47 0.12 -8.41 3.61
C LEU A 47 -0.17 -6.91 3.61
N PHE A 48 0.27 -6.19 4.63
CA PHE A 48 0.22 -4.74 4.69
C PHE A 48 1.60 -4.21 4.34
N VAL A 49 1.76 -3.76 3.10
CA VAL A 49 3.06 -3.46 2.51
C VAL A 49 3.28 -1.95 2.47
N THR A 50 4.38 -1.52 3.08
CA THR A 50 4.89 -0.15 2.99
C THR A 50 6.18 -0.15 2.19
N VAL A 51 6.30 0.79 1.28
CA VAL A 51 7.51 0.98 0.47
C VAL A 51 8.28 2.19 1.00
N THR A 52 9.51 1.98 1.40
CA THR A 52 10.41 3.01 1.92
C THR A 52 11.60 3.19 0.99
N HIS A 53 11.91 4.45 0.64
CA HIS A 53 13.09 4.81 -0.10
C HIS A 53 14.13 5.46 0.81
N HIS A 54 15.34 4.92 0.74
CA HIS A 54 16.49 5.39 1.51
C HIS A 54 17.40 6.26 0.66
N GLU A 55 18.13 7.18 1.29
CA GLU A 55 19.11 8.08 0.65
C GLU A 55 20.43 7.39 0.26
N VAL A 56 20.44 6.06 0.26
CA VAL A 56 21.57 5.25 -0.22
C VAL A 56 21.34 4.79 -1.66
N PRO A 57 22.37 4.59 -2.46
CA PRO A 57 22.19 4.13 -3.84
C PRO A 57 21.49 2.79 -3.93
N TRP A 58 21.91 1.84 -3.10
CA TRP A 58 21.44 0.47 -3.12
C TRP A 58 21.14 -0.04 -1.73
N VAL A 59 19.99 -0.71 -1.58
CA VAL A 59 19.68 -1.56 -0.44
C VAL A 59 19.82 -3.01 -0.89
N GLY A 60 20.62 -3.79 -0.17
CA GLY A 60 20.87 -5.20 -0.48
C GLY A 60 19.67 -6.09 -0.18
N PHE A 61 19.67 -7.30 -0.72
CA PHE A 61 18.57 -8.25 -0.54
C PHE A 61 18.28 -8.61 0.93
N LYS A 62 19.30 -8.60 1.78
CA LYS A 62 19.14 -8.93 3.21
C LYS A 62 18.32 -7.87 3.96
N ASP A 63 18.50 -6.61 3.59
CA ASP A 63 17.87 -5.45 4.23
C ASP A 63 16.66 -4.96 3.43
N ARG A 64 16.37 -5.59 2.28
CA ARG A 64 15.29 -5.24 1.36
C ARG A 64 13.93 -5.39 1.99
N ILE A 65 13.73 -6.40 2.84
CA ILE A 65 12.43 -6.76 3.36
C ILE A 65 12.47 -7.04 4.85
N GLU A 66 11.61 -6.33 5.56
CA GLU A 66 11.31 -6.54 6.96
C GLU A 66 9.87 -7.05 7.07
N MET A 67 9.63 -8.04 7.93
CA MET A 67 8.32 -8.63 8.12
C MET A 67 8.03 -8.87 9.60
N GLU A 68 6.84 -8.44 10.01
CA GLU A 68 6.28 -8.68 11.34
C GLU A 68 4.94 -9.39 11.24
N SER A 69 4.76 -10.47 12.00
CA SER A 69 3.46 -11.14 12.07
C SER A 69 2.53 -10.38 13.00
N LEU A 70 1.35 -10.06 12.51
CA LEU A 70 0.28 -9.38 13.26
C LEU A 70 -0.77 -10.37 13.82
N GLY A 71 -0.58 -11.66 13.57
CA GLY A 71 -1.57 -12.71 13.86
C GLY A 71 -2.69 -12.77 12.81
N HIS A 72 -3.51 -13.79 12.92
CA HIS A 72 -4.67 -14.01 12.04
C HIS A 72 -4.34 -14.03 10.54
N ASP A 73 -3.21 -14.60 10.15
CA ASP A 73 -2.70 -14.62 8.77
C ASP A 73 -2.58 -13.23 8.15
N CYS A 74 -2.15 -12.27 8.99
CA CYS A 74 -1.85 -10.90 8.62
C CYS A 74 -0.39 -10.58 8.95
N TRP A 75 0.32 -9.91 8.04
CA TRP A 75 1.72 -9.49 8.20
C TRP A 75 1.90 -8.03 7.81
N ALA A 76 2.66 -7.31 8.62
CA ALA A 76 3.21 -6.02 8.21
C ALA A 76 4.54 -6.27 7.50
N VAL A 77 4.69 -5.69 6.32
CA VAL A 77 5.88 -5.85 5.48
C VAL A 77 6.40 -4.48 5.09
N THR A 78 7.67 -4.21 5.35
CA THR A 78 8.34 -3.01 4.87
C THR A 78 9.34 -3.40 3.79
N LEU A 79 9.21 -2.78 2.62
CA LEU A 79 10.12 -2.93 1.50
C LEU A 79 11.05 -1.71 1.44
N ASN A 80 12.34 -1.95 1.54
CA ASN A 80 13.38 -0.92 1.58
C ASN A 80 14.12 -0.87 0.24
N PHE A 81 14.11 0.30 -0.41
CA PHE A 81 14.82 0.53 -1.66
C PHE A 81 15.79 1.71 -1.54
N GLY A 82 16.94 1.60 -2.18
CA GLY A 82 17.82 2.73 -2.41
C GLY A 82 17.41 3.48 -3.69
N PHE A 83 17.94 4.69 -3.89
CA PHE A 83 17.51 5.53 -5.01
C PHE A 83 17.91 5.02 -6.41
N LYS A 84 18.78 4.01 -6.49
CA LYS A 84 19.14 3.30 -7.73
C LYS A 84 18.48 1.92 -7.85
N ASN A 85 17.77 1.46 -6.81
CA ASN A 85 17.00 0.24 -6.94
C ASN A 85 15.75 0.48 -7.78
N ASP A 86 15.38 -0.53 -8.56
CA ASP A 86 14.05 -0.59 -9.15
C ASP A 86 13.04 -1.02 -8.05
N PRO A 87 11.99 -0.24 -7.77
CA PRO A 87 11.03 -0.56 -6.72
C PRO A 87 9.99 -1.59 -7.18
N ASP A 88 10.44 -2.73 -7.66
CA ASP A 88 9.60 -3.86 -8.05
C ASP A 88 9.04 -4.57 -6.80
N VAL A 89 7.78 -4.28 -6.46
CA VAL A 89 7.12 -4.84 -5.28
C VAL A 89 6.86 -6.34 -5.44
N PRO A 90 6.32 -6.85 -6.55
CA PRO A 90 6.14 -8.28 -6.75
C PRO A 90 7.43 -9.08 -6.61
N ASP A 91 8.51 -8.59 -7.21
CA ASP A 91 9.81 -9.28 -7.14
C ASP A 91 10.41 -9.25 -5.73
N ALA A 92 10.29 -8.11 -5.03
CA ALA A 92 10.72 -8.01 -3.65
C ALA A 92 9.94 -8.95 -2.72
N LEU A 93 8.63 -9.11 -2.93
CA LEU A 93 7.80 -10.01 -2.13
C LEU A 93 8.16 -11.48 -2.29
N LYS A 94 8.76 -11.89 -3.41
CA LYS A 94 9.28 -13.26 -3.58
C LYS A 94 10.33 -13.62 -2.53
N LEU A 95 11.01 -12.64 -1.94
CA LEU A 95 11.93 -12.88 -0.83
C LEU A 95 11.23 -13.39 0.45
N LEU A 96 9.90 -13.33 0.50
CA LEU A 96 9.09 -13.96 1.56
C LEU A 96 8.81 -15.44 1.33
N GLU A 97 9.09 -15.95 0.13
CA GLU A 97 8.98 -17.37 -0.16
C GLU A 97 9.84 -18.17 0.83
N GLY A 98 9.26 -19.19 1.43
CA GLY A 98 9.92 -19.96 2.49
C GLY A 98 9.91 -19.35 3.89
N ARG A 99 9.37 -18.13 4.08
CA ARG A 99 9.14 -17.51 5.40
C ARG A 99 7.72 -17.75 5.95
N GLY A 100 6.98 -18.68 5.36
CA GLY A 100 5.63 -19.05 5.81
C GLY A 100 4.50 -18.17 5.29
N VAL A 101 4.77 -17.32 4.29
CA VAL A 101 3.77 -16.53 3.58
C VAL A 101 3.53 -17.16 2.22
N PRO A 102 2.35 -17.70 1.93
CA PRO A 102 2.04 -18.24 0.61
C PRO A 102 1.80 -17.08 -0.37
N LEU A 103 2.73 -16.95 -1.31
CA LEU A 103 2.68 -15.98 -2.41
C LEU A 103 2.59 -16.74 -3.73
N GLU A 104 1.38 -17.09 -4.11
CA GLU A 104 1.13 -17.67 -5.42
C GLU A 104 0.80 -16.55 -6.41
N ASP A 105 1.56 -16.46 -7.48
CA ASP A 105 1.43 -15.41 -8.48
C ASP A 105 -0.01 -15.26 -9.01
N MET A 106 -0.72 -16.36 -9.25
CA MET A 106 -2.09 -16.33 -9.79
C MET A 106 -3.16 -16.07 -8.71
N ALA A 107 -2.84 -16.25 -7.43
CA ALA A 107 -3.76 -16.09 -6.30
C ALA A 107 -3.50 -14.82 -5.47
N THR A 108 -2.60 -13.94 -5.92
CA THR A 108 -2.25 -12.71 -5.23
C THR A 108 -2.90 -11.50 -5.90
N SER A 109 -3.63 -10.69 -5.12
CA SER A 109 -4.25 -9.44 -5.55
C SER A 109 -3.63 -8.25 -4.83
N TYR A 110 -3.40 -7.15 -5.55
CA TYR A 110 -2.81 -5.92 -5.03
C TYR A 110 -3.88 -4.85 -4.87
N PHE A 111 -4.04 -4.35 -3.66
CA PHE A 111 -5.04 -3.35 -3.30
C PHE A 111 -4.38 -2.00 -3.06
N LEU A 112 -4.79 -1.00 -3.84
CA LEU A 112 -4.36 0.39 -3.68
C LEU A 112 -5.55 1.27 -3.34
N SER A 113 -5.34 2.26 -2.46
CA SER A 113 -6.29 3.35 -2.31
C SER A 113 -5.90 4.51 -3.23
N ARG A 114 -6.86 5.38 -3.53
CA ARG A 114 -6.58 6.62 -4.28
C ARG A 114 -5.72 7.62 -3.50
N ASP A 115 -5.75 7.54 -2.18
CA ASP A 115 -4.94 8.39 -1.25
C ASP A 115 -3.55 7.78 -1.04
N ILE A 116 -2.82 7.64 -2.03
CA ILE A 116 -1.78 6.70 -2.26
C ILE A 116 -0.50 6.85 -1.51
N VAL A 117 0.04 5.72 -1.34
CA VAL A 117 1.40 5.30 -1.15
C VAL A 117 2.40 6.32 -1.69
N ILE A 118 2.85 7.20 -0.82
CA ILE A 118 4.00 8.03 -1.08
C ILE A 118 5.14 7.38 -0.34
N PRO A 119 6.20 6.96 -1.02
CA PRO A 119 7.42 6.64 -0.33
C PRO A 119 7.83 7.85 0.50
N THR A 120 7.90 7.71 1.81
CA THR A 120 8.38 8.78 2.71
C THR A 120 9.82 9.07 2.36
N LEU A 121 10.09 10.22 1.76
CA LEU A 121 11.41 10.66 1.40
C LEU A 121 11.86 11.76 2.35
N GLY A 122 13.08 11.62 2.84
CA GLY A 122 13.72 12.62 3.67
C GLY A 122 13.86 13.97 2.96
N ALA A 123 14.01 15.04 3.74
CA ALA A 123 14.22 16.40 3.23
C ALA A 123 15.49 16.46 2.36
N GLY A 124 15.36 17.00 1.15
CA GLY A 124 16.51 17.17 0.24
C GLY A 124 16.39 16.49 -1.13
N MET A 125 15.19 16.20 -1.56
CA MET A 125 14.90 15.49 -2.81
C MET A 125 15.29 16.27 -4.07
N PRO A 126 15.96 15.64 -5.06
CA PRO A 126 16.20 16.26 -6.37
C PRO A 126 14.88 16.61 -7.08
N MET A 127 14.85 17.76 -7.76
CA MET A 127 13.65 18.36 -8.37
C MET A 127 12.87 17.44 -9.35
N TRP A 128 13.53 16.45 -9.97
CA TRP A 128 12.86 15.46 -10.83
C TRP A 128 11.99 14.47 -10.04
N ARG A 129 12.37 14.19 -8.76
CA ARG A 129 11.59 13.36 -7.85
C ARG A 129 10.33 14.07 -7.38
N GLU A 130 10.40 15.36 -7.08
CA GLU A 130 9.21 16.16 -6.75
C GLU A 130 8.17 16.13 -7.88
N LYS A 131 8.59 16.20 -9.14
CA LYS A 131 7.70 16.08 -10.29
C LYS A 131 7.10 14.67 -10.42
N LEU A 132 7.89 13.63 -10.18
CA LEU A 132 7.42 12.25 -10.17
C LEU A 132 6.38 12.05 -9.06
N PHE A 133 6.66 12.56 -7.86
CA PHE A 133 5.72 12.49 -6.73
C PHE A 133 4.44 13.28 -6.97
N ALA A 134 4.53 14.49 -7.49
CA ALA A 134 3.36 15.28 -7.84
C ALA A 134 2.50 14.59 -8.91
N SER A 135 3.10 13.82 -9.80
CA SER A 135 2.40 12.98 -10.77
C SER A 135 1.73 11.77 -10.12
N MET A 136 2.44 11.10 -9.21
CA MET A 136 1.94 9.92 -8.50
C MET A 136 0.83 10.26 -7.51
N HIS A 137 0.87 11.42 -6.88
CA HIS A 137 -0.16 11.91 -5.95
C HIS A 137 -1.57 11.99 -6.53
N ARG A 138 -1.70 12.01 -7.84
CA ARG A 138 -2.97 12.19 -8.53
C ARG A 138 -3.56 10.92 -9.15
N ASN A 139 -2.80 9.82 -9.18
CA ASN A 139 -3.22 8.66 -9.95
C ASN A 139 -2.65 7.35 -9.41
N ALA A 140 -3.53 6.45 -8.95
CA ALA A 140 -3.16 5.11 -8.52
C ALA A 140 -2.50 4.28 -9.62
N ALA A 141 -2.87 4.51 -10.88
CA ALA A 141 -2.24 3.85 -12.03
C ALA A 141 -0.74 4.20 -12.13
N ALA A 142 -0.37 5.47 -11.89
CA ALA A 142 1.04 5.88 -11.91
C ALA A 142 1.84 5.24 -10.74
N ALA A 143 1.21 5.06 -9.57
CA ALA A 143 1.83 4.34 -8.46
C ALA A 143 1.99 2.86 -8.76
N ALA A 144 1.00 2.24 -9.38
CA ALA A 144 1.04 0.86 -9.80
C ALA A 144 2.16 0.60 -10.82
N ASP A 145 2.31 1.48 -11.81
CA ASP A 145 3.38 1.41 -12.80
C ASP A 145 4.76 1.60 -12.15
N PHE A 146 4.89 2.57 -11.24
CA PHE A 146 6.14 2.82 -10.53
C PHE A 146 6.59 1.66 -9.64
N LEU A 147 5.64 0.96 -9.04
CA LEU A 147 5.89 -0.20 -8.17
C LEU A 147 5.89 -1.53 -8.94
N ASN A 148 5.80 -1.48 -10.25
CA ASN A 148 5.81 -2.62 -11.16
C ASN A 148 4.70 -3.65 -10.90
N LEU A 149 3.53 -3.16 -10.42
CA LEU A 149 2.42 -4.05 -10.09
C LEU A 149 1.77 -4.63 -11.36
N PRO A 150 1.38 -5.92 -11.35
CA PRO A 150 0.73 -6.54 -12.49
C PRO A 150 -0.68 -5.98 -12.69
N THR A 151 -0.93 -5.32 -13.82
CA THR A 151 -2.17 -4.57 -14.12
C THR A 151 -3.45 -5.40 -14.02
N ASN A 152 -3.37 -6.70 -14.29
CA ASN A 152 -4.50 -7.63 -14.23
C ASN A 152 -4.84 -8.12 -12.80
N ARG A 153 -4.10 -7.68 -11.78
CA ARG A 153 -4.28 -8.08 -10.37
C ARG A 153 -4.39 -6.91 -9.43
N ILE A 154 -4.59 -5.71 -9.96
CA ILE A 154 -4.75 -4.48 -9.18
C ILE A 154 -6.22 -4.23 -8.92
N VAL A 155 -6.54 -3.97 -7.67
CA VAL A 155 -7.85 -3.50 -7.22
C VAL A 155 -7.68 -2.10 -6.64
N GLU A 156 -8.23 -1.11 -7.33
CA GLU A 156 -8.26 0.27 -6.87
C GLU A 156 -9.49 0.53 -6.01
N LEU A 157 -9.28 0.94 -4.77
CA LEU A 157 -10.33 1.29 -3.84
C LEU A 157 -10.21 2.76 -3.44
N GLY A 158 -11.29 3.52 -3.53
CA GLY A 158 -11.31 4.91 -3.14
C GLY A 158 -12.73 5.44 -2.96
N ALA A 159 -12.92 6.36 -2.01
CA ALA A 159 -14.13 7.16 -1.96
C ALA A 159 -14.04 8.23 -3.07
N LYS A 160 -15.11 8.41 -3.86
CA LYS A 160 -15.31 9.67 -4.55
C LYS A 160 -15.53 10.72 -3.47
N VAL A 161 -14.54 11.57 -3.24
CA VAL A 161 -14.80 12.84 -2.59
C VAL A 161 -15.57 13.65 -3.63
N ASP A 162 -16.88 13.86 -3.39
CA ASP A 162 -17.65 14.76 -4.22
C ASP A 162 -16.98 16.14 -4.15
N GLU A 163 -16.48 16.63 -5.28
CA GLU A 163 -15.92 17.99 -5.38
C GLU A 163 -16.93 19.06 -4.91
N ALA A 164 -18.21 18.75 -4.94
CA ALA A 164 -19.28 19.58 -4.40
C ALA A 164 -19.13 19.87 -2.90
N ILE A 165 -18.66 18.91 -2.09
CA ILE A 165 -18.44 19.11 -0.64
C ILE A 165 -17.21 19.99 -0.39
N ALA A 166 -16.15 19.83 -1.18
CA ALA A 166 -14.97 20.68 -1.10
C ALA A 166 -15.28 22.15 -1.44
N THR A 167 -16.19 22.40 -2.38
CA THR A 167 -16.65 23.75 -2.76
C THR A 167 -17.48 24.39 -1.64
N VAL A 168 -18.32 23.64 -0.95
CA VAL A 168 -19.16 24.16 0.16
C VAL A 168 -18.30 24.49 1.39
N VAL A 169 -17.27 23.70 1.69
CA VAL A 169 -16.34 23.97 2.79
C VAL A 169 -15.41 25.16 2.47
N GLY A 170 -15.02 25.32 1.20
CA GLY A 170 -14.18 26.45 0.74
C GLY A 170 -14.89 27.80 0.72
N LEU A 171 -16.21 27.83 0.55
CA LEU A 171 -17.01 29.07 0.51
C LEU A 171 -17.32 29.65 1.91
N ARG A 172 -17.15 28.91 2.99
CA ARG A 172 -17.32 29.41 4.36
C ARG A 172 -16.08 30.13 4.93
N GLY A 173 -14.97 30.18 4.21
CA GLY A 173 -13.72 30.85 4.62
C GLY A 173 -13.52 32.26 4.08
N ARG A 174 -14.46 32.82 3.29
CA ARG A 174 -14.37 34.19 2.75
C ARG A 174 -15.60 35.01 3.09
N SER A 175 -15.75 35.30 4.37
CA SER A 175 -16.62 36.38 4.81
C SER A 175 -16.10 36.92 6.14
N ARG A 176 -15.08 37.74 6.01
CA ARG A 176 -14.82 38.95 6.84
C ARG A 176 -13.62 39.71 6.29
#